data_e9b625445b9763b255d2e29d17561920
#
_entry.id   e9b625445b9763b255d2e29d17561920
#
_cell.length_a   1.000
_cell.length_b   1.000
_cell.length_c   1.000
_cell.angle_alpha   90.00
_cell.angle_beta   90.00
_cell.angle_gamma   90.00
#
_symmetry.space_group_name_H-M   'P 1'
#
loop_
_entity.id
_entity.type
_entity.pdbx_description
1 polymer ?
#
loop_
_entity_poly.entity_id
_entity_poly.type
_entity_poly.pdbx_seq_one_letter_code
_entity_poly.pdbx_strand_id
1 'polypeptide(L)'
;LMLDNDEAGLTATYAVGEELIKSGIEVFVIRLSGKKDPDEYILSFGAEAMKENIERPLSFLEFKLNYLKQDRNLNDASELSLYIKEVLQILKDEDEITTGIILNQISNEYHIPLETLQNSIPKKEEIIIPKEPVKPKKKDGQYLTCIKNILYYMMNDEKYIQIYEDELG
;
A
#
# COMPACT_ATOMS: atom_id res chain seq x y z
N LEU A 1 5.77 5.69 8.60
CA LEU A 1 5.79 6.94 7.83
C LEU A 1 5.35 8.10 8.71
N MET A 2 6.06 9.20 8.63
CA MET A 2 5.69 10.44 9.31
C MET A 2 6.08 11.59 8.36
N LEU A 3 5.11 12.14 7.67
CA LEU A 3 5.25 13.28 6.77
C LEU A 3 4.42 14.44 7.32
N ASP A 4 4.49 15.58 6.66
CA ASP A 4 3.72 16.76 7.07
C ASP A 4 2.22 16.46 7.13
N ASN A 5 1.55 17.03 8.10
CA ASN A 5 0.12 16.79 8.31
C ASN A 5 -0.75 17.83 7.55
N ASP A 6 -0.33 18.16 6.34
CA ASP A 6 -1.10 18.94 5.37
C ASP A 6 -1.58 18.08 4.19
N GLU A 7 -2.35 18.65 3.30
CA GLU A 7 -2.93 17.94 2.15
C GLU A 7 -1.85 17.26 1.27
N ALA A 8 -0.74 17.95 1.02
CA ALA A 8 0.36 17.44 0.21
C ALA A 8 1.07 16.27 0.91
N GLY A 9 1.36 16.40 2.20
CA GLY A 9 2.00 15.37 3.01
C GLY A 9 1.10 14.14 3.20
N LEU A 10 -0.20 14.33 3.39
CA LEU A 10 -1.17 13.23 3.48
C LEU A 10 -1.29 12.47 2.15
N THR A 11 -1.34 13.19 1.03
CA THR A 11 -1.35 12.59 -0.32
C THR A 11 -0.06 11.82 -0.58
N ALA A 12 1.09 12.39 -0.21
CA ALA A 12 2.38 11.71 -0.32
C ALA A 12 2.45 10.47 0.58
N THR A 13 1.94 10.55 1.82
CA THR A 13 1.86 9.40 2.74
C THR A 13 1.05 8.27 2.14
N TYR A 14 -0.10 8.60 1.52
CA TYR A 14 -0.94 7.61 0.85
C TYR A 14 -0.19 6.93 -0.31
N ALA A 15 0.39 7.70 -1.20
CA ALA A 15 1.09 7.18 -2.38
C ALA A 15 2.30 6.31 -2.02
N VAL A 16 3.16 6.80 -1.10
CA VAL A 16 4.34 6.07 -0.63
C VAL A 16 3.95 4.80 0.12
N GLY A 17 2.92 4.89 0.97
CA GLY A 17 2.41 3.73 1.72
C GLY A 17 1.91 2.62 0.80
N GLU A 18 1.15 2.95 -0.25
CA GLU A 18 0.69 1.99 -1.25
C GLU A 18 1.86 1.26 -1.96
N GLU A 19 2.90 1.99 -2.35
CA GLU A 19 4.08 1.38 -3.01
C GLU A 19 4.88 0.47 -2.06
N LEU A 20 5.00 0.85 -0.78
CA LEU A 20 5.65 0.03 0.23
C LEU A 20 4.86 -1.26 0.50
N ILE A 21 3.53 -1.18 0.65
CA ILE A 21 2.67 -2.36 0.84
C ILE A 21 2.76 -3.30 -0.37
N LYS A 22 2.72 -2.79 -1.60
CA LYS A 22 2.92 -3.59 -2.82
C LYS A 22 4.28 -4.28 -2.86
N SER A 23 5.28 -3.68 -2.23
CA SER A 23 6.63 -4.25 -2.08
C SER A 23 6.74 -5.26 -0.92
N GLY A 24 5.64 -5.55 -0.22
CA GLY A 24 5.60 -6.48 0.92
C GLY A 24 6.12 -5.89 2.23
N ILE A 25 6.22 -4.57 2.33
CA ILE A 25 6.67 -3.86 3.53
C ILE A 25 5.45 -3.45 4.36
N GLU A 26 5.42 -3.84 5.63
CA GLU A 26 4.40 -3.38 6.57
C GLU A 26 4.57 -1.88 6.87
N VAL A 27 3.47 -1.13 6.81
CA VAL A 27 3.50 0.33 6.94
C VAL A 27 2.64 0.79 8.11
N PHE A 28 3.26 1.60 8.96
CA PHE A 28 2.58 2.34 10.02
C PHE A 28 2.72 3.84 9.77
N VAL A 29 1.70 4.60 10.14
CA VAL A 29 1.64 6.04 9.91
C VAL A 29 1.51 6.77 11.25
N ILE A 30 2.36 7.77 11.45
CA ILE A 30 2.29 8.65 12.62
C ILE A 30 1.66 9.96 12.15
N ARG A 31 0.52 10.33 12.75
CA ARG A 31 -0.15 11.60 12.51
C ARG A 31 -0.03 12.51 13.73
N LEU A 32 0.44 13.71 13.51
CA LEU A 32 0.66 14.72 14.56
C LEU A 32 -0.55 15.67 14.63
N SER A 33 -1.31 15.58 15.71
CA SER A 33 -2.48 16.44 15.90
C SER A 33 -2.08 17.88 16.21
N GLY A 34 -2.72 18.84 15.52
CA GLY A 34 -2.60 20.26 15.82
C GLY A 34 -1.39 20.98 15.24
N LYS A 35 -0.46 20.28 14.61
CA LYS A 35 0.72 20.86 13.94
C LYS A 35 0.94 20.22 12.57
N LYS A 36 1.56 20.99 11.66
CA LYS A 36 1.74 20.53 10.28
C LYS A 36 2.97 19.66 10.12
N ASP A 37 4.06 19.99 10.79
CA ASP A 37 5.31 19.28 10.66
C ASP A 37 5.85 18.76 12.01
N PRO A 38 6.72 17.74 11.99
CA PRO A 38 7.30 17.13 13.20
C PRO A 38 8.13 18.09 14.05
N ASP A 39 8.88 18.99 13.43
CA ASP A 39 9.74 19.93 14.13
C ASP A 39 8.89 20.93 14.93
N GLU A 40 7.85 21.46 14.30
CA GLU A 40 6.89 22.35 14.95
C GLU A 40 6.15 21.67 16.11
N TYR A 41 5.86 20.36 15.94
CA TYR A 41 5.23 19.56 16.99
C TYR A 41 6.14 19.40 18.21
N ILE A 42 7.42 19.03 18.01
CA ILE A 42 8.39 18.86 19.09
C ILE A 42 8.61 20.20 19.82
N LEU A 43 8.76 21.30 19.10
CA LEU A 43 8.94 22.62 19.68
C LEU A 43 7.73 23.06 20.51
N SER A 44 6.53 22.64 20.16
CA SER A 44 5.29 23.04 20.82
C SER A 44 4.89 22.15 21.99
N PHE A 45 5.10 20.84 21.87
CA PHE A 45 4.58 19.83 22.80
C PHE A 45 5.68 19.01 23.49
N GLY A 46 6.93 19.15 23.06
CA GLY A 46 8.09 18.46 23.62
C GLY A 46 8.32 17.06 23.09
N ALA A 47 9.49 16.52 23.44
CA ALA A 47 9.94 15.21 22.96
C ALA A 47 9.12 14.03 23.51
N GLU A 48 8.59 14.14 24.74
CA GLU A 48 7.77 13.07 25.34
C GLU A 48 6.45 12.90 24.57
N ALA A 49 5.78 13.99 24.22
CA ALA A 49 4.55 13.92 23.41
C ALA A 49 4.81 13.34 22.02
N MET A 50 5.95 13.62 21.40
CA MET A 50 6.37 13.00 20.15
C MET A 50 6.58 11.50 20.32
N LYS A 51 7.24 11.07 21.39
CA LYS A 51 7.48 9.66 21.69
C LYS A 51 6.17 8.89 21.85
N GLU A 52 5.19 9.44 22.56
CA GLU A 52 3.85 8.82 22.68
C GLU A 52 3.18 8.59 21.33
N ASN A 53 3.30 9.53 20.38
CA ASN A 53 2.77 9.36 19.02
C ASN A 53 3.52 8.27 18.25
N ILE A 54 4.84 8.15 18.43
CA ILE A 54 5.65 7.11 17.80
C ILE A 54 5.30 5.72 18.35
N GLU A 55 4.99 5.62 19.63
CA GLU A 55 4.62 4.34 20.27
C GLU A 55 3.20 3.86 19.91
N ARG A 56 2.35 4.75 19.37
CA ARG A 56 0.96 4.45 18.98
C ARG A 56 0.66 4.86 17.53
N PRO A 57 1.38 4.30 16.57
CA PRO A 57 1.15 4.61 15.17
C PRO A 57 -0.18 4.01 14.70
N LEU A 58 -0.77 4.62 13.69
CA LEU A 58 -1.92 4.06 12.97
C LEU A 58 -1.44 2.93 12.03
N SER A 59 -2.23 1.88 11.87
CA SER A 59 -2.05 0.99 10.74
C SER A 59 -2.28 1.74 9.43
N PHE A 60 -1.68 1.27 8.33
CA PHE A 60 -1.90 1.94 7.04
C PHE A 60 -3.36 1.86 6.57
N LEU A 61 -4.05 0.77 6.90
CA LEU A 61 -5.49 0.66 6.65
C LEU A 61 -6.29 1.74 7.40
N GLU A 62 -6.03 1.91 8.69
CA GLU A 62 -6.70 2.93 9.48
C GLU A 62 -6.41 4.35 8.97
N PHE A 63 -5.17 4.60 8.55
CA PHE A 63 -4.80 5.86 7.89
C PHE A 63 -5.61 6.06 6.61
N LYS A 64 -5.72 5.05 5.73
CA LYS A 64 -6.52 5.13 4.49
C LYS A 64 -7.98 5.47 4.77
N LEU A 65 -8.59 4.79 5.73
CA LEU A 65 -9.99 5.04 6.09
C LEU A 65 -10.20 6.46 6.62
N ASN A 66 -9.28 6.96 7.44
CA ASN A 66 -9.32 8.34 7.95
C ASN A 66 -9.08 9.38 6.84
N TYR A 67 -8.17 9.09 5.90
CA TYR A 67 -7.91 9.94 4.74
C TYR A 67 -9.14 10.08 3.85
N LEU A 68 -9.87 9.00 3.60
CA LEU A 68 -11.09 9.02 2.81
C LEU A 68 -12.24 9.81 3.47
N LYS A 69 -12.27 9.93 4.81
CA LYS A 69 -13.26 10.74 5.54
C LYS A 69 -12.96 12.24 5.44
N GLN A 70 -11.73 12.62 5.16
CA GLN A 70 -11.29 14.01 5.18
C GLN A 70 -12.05 14.84 4.15
N ASP A 71 -12.44 16.06 4.53
CA ASP A 71 -13.14 17.04 3.68
C ASP A 71 -14.47 16.59 3.08
N ARG A 72 -15.07 15.51 3.61
CA ARG A 72 -16.39 15.01 3.17
C ARG A 72 -17.47 15.31 4.18
N ASN A 73 -18.64 15.70 3.65
CA ASN A 73 -19.86 15.80 4.45
C ASN A 73 -20.59 14.44 4.50
N LEU A 74 -20.22 13.60 5.44
CA LEU A 74 -20.80 12.25 5.58
C LEU A 74 -22.27 12.24 6.07
N ASN A 75 -22.88 13.41 6.33
CA ASN A 75 -24.31 13.53 6.53
C ASN A 75 -25.08 13.65 5.19
N ASP A 76 -24.38 13.92 4.08
CA ASP A 76 -24.95 13.88 2.75
C ASP A 76 -24.93 12.44 2.22
N ALA A 77 -26.07 11.95 1.74
CA ALA A 77 -26.22 10.58 1.30
C ALA A 77 -25.33 10.23 0.08
N SER A 78 -25.07 11.20 -0.79
CA SER A 78 -24.24 11.00 -1.99
C SER A 78 -22.76 10.89 -1.60
N GLU A 79 -22.28 11.79 -0.75
CA GLU A 79 -20.93 11.79 -0.21
C GLU A 79 -20.65 10.52 0.60
N LEU A 80 -21.61 10.15 1.47
CA LEU A 80 -21.53 8.91 2.25
C LEU A 80 -21.47 7.67 1.34
N SER A 81 -22.29 7.62 0.30
CA SER A 81 -22.30 6.51 -0.66
C SER A 81 -20.95 6.38 -1.39
N LEU A 82 -20.35 7.51 -1.79
CA LEU A 82 -19.02 7.52 -2.41
C LEU A 82 -17.94 7.03 -1.43
N TYR A 83 -17.93 7.57 -0.22
CA TYR A 83 -17.02 7.14 0.84
C TYR A 83 -17.09 5.63 1.07
N ILE A 84 -18.31 5.08 1.26
CA ILE A 84 -18.51 3.64 1.49
C ILE A 84 -17.99 2.82 0.31
N LYS A 85 -18.26 3.21 -0.92
CA LYS A 85 -17.76 2.50 -2.11
C LYS A 85 -16.24 2.45 -2.15
N GLU A 86 -15.57 3.53 -1.82
CA GLU A 86 -14.10 3.59 -1.77
C GLU A 86 -13.55 2.71 -0.63
N VAL A 87 -14.19 2.72 0.54
CA VAL A 87 -13.84 1.83 1.64
C VAL A 87 -13.99 0.36 1.24
N LEU A 88 -15.12 -0.01 0.61
CA LEU A 88 -15.34 -1.38 0.14
C LEU A 88 -14.31 -1.81 -0.92
N GLN A 89 -13.83 -0.87 -1.72
CA GLN A 89 -12.75 -1.14 -2.68
C GLN A 89 -11.42 -1.43 -1.98
N ILE A 90 -11.11 -0.75 -0.89
CA ILE A 90 -9.93 -1.03 -0.06
C ILE A 90 -10.08 -2.42 0.61
N LEU A 91 -11.23 -2.67 1.22
CA LEU A 91 -11.51 -3.90 1.96
C LEU A 91 -11.51 -5.17 1.08
N LYS A 92 -11.67 -5.02 -0.22
CA LYS A 92 -11.57 -6.14 -1.18
C LYS A 92 -10.25 -6.90 -1.07
N ASP A 93 -9.15 -6.23 -0.71
CA ASP A 93 -7.81 -6.80 -0.66
C ASP A 93 -7.38 -7.19 0.76
N GLU A 94 -8.18 -6.83 1.77
CA GLU A 94 -7.96 -7.19 3.17
C GLU A 94 -8.45 -8.62 3.49
N ASP A 95 -8.06 -9.14 4.66
CA ASP A 95 -8.55 -10.42 5.16
C ASP A 95 -10.01 -10.35 5.63
N GLU A 96 -10.67 -11.49 5.71
CA GLU A 96 -12.11 -11.60 6.06
C GLU A 96 -12.41 -11.09 7.47
N ILE A 97 -11.50 -11.26 8.44
CA ILE A 97 -11.70 -10.85 9.82
C ILE A 97 -11.64 -9.32 9.92
N THR A 98 -10.60 -8.72 9.37
CA THR A 98 -10.42 -7.26 9.30
C THR A 98 -11.59 -6.62 8.56
N THR A 99 -11.97 -7.18 7.41
CA THR A 99 -13.15 -6.74 6.64
C THR A 99 -14.41 -6.79 7.49
N GLY A 100 -14.68 -7.88 8.19
CA GLY A 100 -15.85 -8.03 9.06
C GLY A 100 -15.90 -6.99 10.19
N ILE A 101 -14.76 -6.70 10.82
CA ILE A 101 -14.65 -5.68 11.87
C ILE A 101 -15.02 -4.30 11.32
N ILE A 102 -14.40 -3.88 10.21
CA ILE A 102 -14.63 -2.56 9.59
C ILE A 102 -16.07 -2.42 9.10
N LEU A 103 -16.64 -3.46 8.48
CA LEU A 103 -18.04 -3.43 8.03
C LEU A 103 -19.01 -3.28 9.21
N ASN A 104 -18.76 -3.96 10.34
CA ASN A 104 -19.57 -3.78 11.54
C ASN A 104 -19.46 -2.35 12.10
N GLN A 105 -18.27 -1.74 12.09
CA GLN A 105 -18.10 -0.35 12.52
C GLN A 105 -18.90 0.60 11.63
N ILE A 106 -18.80 0.47 10.30
CA ILE A 106 -19.55 1.29 9.32
C ILE A 106 -21.06 1.07 9.48
N SER A 107 -21.51 -0.18 9.62
CA SER A 107 -22.92 -0.52 9.85
C SER A 107 -23.49 0.20 11.06
N ASN A 108 -22.76 0.19 12.19
CA ASN A 108 -23.17 0.85 13.41
C ASN A 108 -23.10 2.38 13.34
N GLU A 109 -22.05 2.94 12.72
CA GLU A 109 -21.79 4.38 12.62
C GLU A 109 -22.85 5.07 11.72
N TYR A 110 -23.19 4.45 10.58
CA TYR A 110 -24.08 5.03 9.57
C TYR A 110 -25.46 4.37 9.48
N HIS A 111 -25.77 3.42 10.35
CA HIS A 111 -27.04 2.68 10.39
C HIS A 111 -27.39 1.98 9.07
N ILE A 112 -26.37 1.45 8.38
CA ILE A 112 -26.52 0.69 7.14
C ILE A 112 -26.54 -0.80 7.47
N PRO A 113 -27.52 -1.59 6.98
CA PRO A 113 -27.56 -3.02 7.21
C PRO A 113 -26.25 -3.71 6.77
N LEU A 114 -25.67 -4.53 7.65
CA LEU A 114 -24.42 -5.22 7.40
C LEU A 114 -24.46 -6.07 6.12
N GLU A 115 -25.58 -6.73 5.87
CA GLU A 115 -25.82 -7.52 4.67
C GLU A 115 -25.70 -6.70 3.39
N THR A 116 -26.19 -5.45 3.41
CA THR A 116 -26.06 -4.52 2.28
C THR A 116 -24.59 -4.20 2.00
N LEU A 117 -23.81 -3.95 3.03
CA LEU A 117 -22.37 -3.68 2.90
C LEU A 117 -21.63 -4.90 2.39
N GLN A 118 -21.89 -6.08 2.94
CA GLN A 118 -21.26 -7.34 2.52
C GLN A 118 -21.54 -7.67 1.04
N ASN A 119 -22.79 -7.50 0.60
CA ASN A 119 -23.19 -7.75 -0.78
C ASN A 119 -22.61 -6.72 -1.77
N SER A 120 -22.16 -5.56 -1.26
CA SER A 120 -21.61 -4.48 -2.06
C SER A 120 -20.09 -4.52 -2.19
N ILE A 121 -19.41 -5.45 -1.50
CA ILE A 121 -17.96 -5.63 -1.67
C ILE A 121 -17.69 -6.08 -3.11
N PRO A 122 -16.81 -5.38 -3.84
CA PRO A 122 -16.42 -5.81 -5.18
C PRO A 122 -15.79 -7.20 -5.10
N LYS A 123 -16.33 -8.15 -5.84
CA LYS A 123 -15.69 -9.48 -5.93
C LYS A 123 -14.27 -9.29 -6.46
N LYS A 124 -13.30 -9.95 -5.82
CA LYS A 124 -11.99 -10.10 -6.44
C LYS A 124 -12.25 -10.70 -7.81
N GLU A 125 -11.87 -9.99 -8.86
CA GLU A 125 -11.81 -10.63 -10.17
C GLU A 125 -10.86 -11.79 -9.97
N GLU A 126 -11.40 -13.02 -9.97
CA GLU A 126 -10.56 -14.17 -10.20
C GLU A 126 -9.91 -13.88 -11.54
N ILE A 127 -8.62 -13.55 -11.51
CA ILE A 127 -7.82 -13.63 -12.72
C ILE A 127 -7.91 -15.10 -13.07
N ILE A 128 -8.90 -15.43 -13.91
CA ILE A 128 -8.92 -16.69 -14.63
C ILE A 128 -7.69 -16.57 -15.52
N ILE A 129 -6.55 -16.98 -14.95
CA ILE A 129 -5.38 -17.27 -15.75
C ILE A 129 -5.91 -18.37 -16.67
N PRO A 130 -6.14 -18.06 -17.96
CA PRO A 130 -6.52 -19.13 -18.88
C PRO A 130 -5.41 -20.16 -18.68
N LYS A 131 -5.76 -21.35 -18.26
CA LYS A 131 -4.86 -22.50 -18.34
C LYS A 131 -4.69 -22.81 -19.83
N GLU A 132 -4.11 -21.87 -20.56
CA GLU A 132 -3.48 -22.24 -21.80
C GLU A 132 -2.42 -23.28 -21.42
N PRO A 133 -2.44 -24.45 -22.05
CA PRO A 133 -1.33 -25.36 -21.89
C PRO A 133 -0.09 -24.55 -22.25
N VAL A 134 0.79 -24.32 -21.26
CA VAL A 134 2.07 -23.67 -21.48
C VAL A 134 2.80 -24.52 -22.50
N LYS A 135 2.61 -24.16 -23.78
CA LYS A 135 3.50 -24.65 -24.83
C LYS A 135 4.87 -24.17 -24.40
N PRO A 136 5.83 -25.08 -24.19
CA PRO A 136 7.15 -24.66 -23.76
C PRO A 136 7.66 -23.65 -24.79
N LYS A 137 7.85 -22.39 -24.34
CA LYS A 137 8.48 -21.37 -25.17
C LYS A 137 9.90 -21.82 -25.43
N LYS A 138 10.14 -22.40 -26.61
CA LYS A 138 11.45 -22.88 -27.08
C LYS A 138 12.50 -21.77 -27.26
N LYS A 139 12.32 -20.59 -26.64
CA LYS A 139 13.27 -19.47 -26.80
C LYS A 139 14.10 -19.10 -25.57
N ASP A 140 13.77 -19.63 -24.39
CA ASP A 140 14.54 -19.29 -23.18
C ASP A 140 15.90 -20.00 -23.12
N GLY A 141 16.08 -21.09 -23.86
CA GLY A 141 17.31 -21.86 -23.83
C GLY A 141 18.56 -21.10 -24.34
N GLN A 142 18.42 -20.32 -25.40
CA GLN A 142 19.57 -19.60 -25.98
C GLN A 142 20.00 -18.43 -25.11
N TYR A 143 19.06 -17.61 -24.62
CA TYR A 143 19.34 -16.46 -23.77
C TYR A 143 19.94 -16.89 -22.42
N LEU A 144 19.33 -17.88 -21.77
CA LEU A 144 19.86 -18.43 -20.51
C LEU A 144 21.23 -19.12 -20.70
N THR A 145 21.44 -19.76 -21.84
CA THR A 145 22.73 -20.37 -22.18
C THR A 145 23.79 -19.30 -22.40
N CYS A 146 23.46 -18.20 -23.09
CA CYS A 146 24.37 -17.07 -23.26
C CYS A 146 24.77 -16.44 -21.90
N ILE A 147 23.79 -16.16 -21.02
CA ILE A 147 24.06 -15.62 -19.68
C ILE A 147 24.96 -16.57 -18.88
N LYS A 148 24.66 -17.86 -18.87
CA LYS A 148 25.48 -18.86 -18.16
C LYS A 148 26.91 -18.93 -18.70
N ASN A 149 27.07 -18.83 -20.01
CA ASN A 149 28.41 -18.83 -20.61
C ASN A 149 29.18 -17.55 -20.25
N ILE A 150 28.55 -16.39 -20.32
CA ILE A 150 29.16 -15.12 -19.88
C ILE A 150 29.63 -15.23 -18.43
N LEU A 151 28.73 -15.62 -17.51
CA LEU A 151 29.06 -15.81 -16.10
C LEU A 151 30.19 -16.83 -15.90
N TYR A 152 30.15 -17.95 -16.62
CA TYR A 152 31.18 -18.97 -16.54
C TYR A 152 32.57 -18.41 -16.91
N TYR A 153 32.67 -17.68 -18.02
CA TYR A 153 33.94 -17.08 -18.43
C TYR A 153 34.41 -16.01 -17.44
N MET A 154 33.53 -15.13 -16.98
CA MET A 154 33.86 -14.11 -15.96
C MET A 154 34.36 -14.74 -14.64
N MET A 155 33.82 -15.89 -14.24
CA MET A 155 34.25 -16.58 -13.02
C MET A 155 35.57 -17.31 -13.15
N ASN A 156 36.01 -17.65 -14.36
CA ASN A 156 37.22 -18.43 -14.60
C ASN A 156 38.43 -17.60 -15.07
N ASP A 157 38.21 -16.37 -15.55
CA ASP A 157 39.29 -15.50 -16.05
C ASP A 157 38.87 -14.02 -15.93
N GLU A 158 39.63 -13.27 -15.14
CA GLU A 158 39.42 -11.85 -14.84
C GLU A 158 39.41 -10.97 -16.10
N LYS A 159 40.05 -11.39 -17.16
CA LYS A 159 40.04 -10.72 -18.47
C LYS A 159 38.63 -10.55 -19.03
N TYR A 160 37.71 -11.48 -18.79
CA TYR A 160 36.35 -11.41 -19.28
C TYR A 160 35.47 -10.45 -18.46
N ILE A 161 35.82 -10.14 -17.21
CA ILE A 161 35.20 -9.11 -16.40
C ILE A 161 35.49 -7.74 -17.03
N GLN A 162 36.74 -7.46 -17.37
CA GLN A 162 37.14 -6.22 -18.04
C GLN A 162 36.44 -6.03 -19.39
N ILE A 163 36.39 -7.08 -20.21
CA ILE A 163 35.66 -7.01 -21.49
C ILE A 163 34.16 -6.71 -21.29
N TYR A 164 33.54 -7.26 -20.25
CA TYR A 164 32.16 -6.98 -19.95
C TYR A 164 31.93 -5.51 -19.51
N GLU A 165 32.80 -4.98 -18.66
CA GLU A 165 32.76 -3.59 -18.21
C GLU A 165 32.99 -2.59 -19.36
N ASP A 166 33.93 -2.91 -20.28
CA ASP A 166 34.27 -2.04 -21.42
C ASP A 166 33.19 -2.02 -22.52
N GLU A 167 32.49 -3.14 -22.76
CA GLU A 167 31.58 -3.31 -23.90
C GLU A 167 30.09 -3.21 -23.53
N LEU A 168 29.72 -3.55 -22.27
CA LEU A 168 28.33 -3.70 -21.84
C LEU A 168 27.99 -2.96 -20.54
N GLY A 169 28.99 -2.42 -19.81
CA GLY A 169 28.84 -1.77 -18.50
C GLY A 169 28.41 -0.31 -18.53
#